data_163515899b4d9e2c27e59de03740ca92
#
_entry.id   163515899b4d9e2c27e59de03740ca92
#
_cell.length_a   1.000
_cell.length_b   1.000
_cell.length_c   1.000
_cell.angle_alpha   90.00
_cell.angle_beta   90.00
_cell.angle_gamma   90.00
#
_symmetry.space_group_name_H-M   'P 1'
#
loop_
_entity.id
_entity.type
_entity.pdbx_description
1 polymer ?
#
loop_
_entity_poly.entity_id
_entity_poly.type
_entity_poly.pdbx_seq_one_letter_code
_entity_poly.pdbx_strand_id
1 'polypeptide(L)'
;PVVDVAREPRWGRIEETYGEDPHVCGTMGKAAVLGFSGDTLPLARDKVYATLKHMTGHGQPESGTNIGPANVGERALREDFFPPFEKIIKETKIAAVMPSYNEIDGIPSHANRWLLTDVLRKEWGFQGLTVSDYMAIAELGSRHHLVASVKEAGLRAFKAGVDIETPDPAGYATLGQLVKEGKITEREIDTVVRRILRLKFEAGLFENPYADAAQADARTATPAAIALARKAAQRTAVLLKNDQGLLPLAPQKVGKLLLVGTHARDTPIGGYSDKPRHVVSVYEALQKEAQAHGFPLAYAEGVRLTEGH
;
A
#
# COMPACT_ATOMS: atom_id res chain seq x y z
N PRO A 1 4.95 -1.19 -0.72
CA PRO A 1 4.12 -2.20 -0.07
C PRO A 1 3.32 -1.62 1.08
N VAL A 2 2.11 -2.17 1.29
CA VAL A 2 1.23 -1.83 2.41
C VAL A 2 1.59 -2.74 3.57
N VAL A 3 2.08 -2.17 4.67
CA VAL A 3 2.45 -2.92 5.88
C VAL A 3 1.63 -2.51 7.10
N ASP A 4 0.44 -1.96 6.83
CA ASP A 4 -0.55 -1.73 7.87
C ASP A 4 -0.89 -3.03 8.57
N VAL A 5 -0.97 -2.99 9.90
CA VAL A 5 -1.41 -4.12 10.71
C VAL A 5 -2.93 -4.05 10.81
N ALA A 6 -3.62 -5.03 10.23
CA ALA A 6 -5.08 -5.08 10.19
C ALA A 6 -5.66 -5.49 11.54
N ARG A 7 -6.12 -4.55 12.34
CA ARG A 7 -6.73 -4.78 13.65
C ARG A 7 -8.25 -4.63 13.66
N GLU A 8 -8.78 -3.77 12.78
CA GLU A 8 -10.22 -3.51 12.69
C GLU A 8 -10.80 -4.22 11.46
N PRO A 9 -11.55 -5.35 11.64
CA PRO A 9 -12.01 -6.18 10.52
C PRO A 9 -13.04 -5.50 9.61
N ARG A 10 -13.68 -4.42 10.05
CA ARG A 10 -14.63 -3.65 9.23
C ARG A 10 -13.95 -2.62 8.33
N TRP A 11 -12.65 -2.42 8.49
CA TRP A 11 -11.90 -1.49 7.64
C TRP A 11 -11.85 -1.97 6.19
N GLY A 12 -12.30 -1.12 5.24
CA GLY A 12 -12.49 -1.47 3.83
C GLY A 12 -11.20 -1.66 3.02
N ARG A 13 -10.00 -1.59 3.65
CA ARG A 13 -8.70 -1.76 2.97
C ARG A 13 -7.88 -2.94 3.51
N ILE A 14 -8.52 -3.86 4.22
CA ILE A 14 -7.86 -5.06 4.76
C ILE A 14 -7.19 -5.88 3.66
N GLU A 15 -7.80 -6.00 2.48
CA GLU A 15 -7.26 -6.75 1.35
C GLU A 15 -5.92 -6.21 0.83
N GLU A 16 -5.55 -4.98 1.15
CA GLU A 16 -4.25 -4.42 0.79
C GLU A 16 -3.11 -4.90 1.72
N THR A 17 -3.44 -5.46 2.87
CA THR A 17 -2.49 -5.76 3.96
C THR A 17 -1.96 -7.19 3.90
N TYR A 18 -0.92 -7.45 4.67
CA TYR A 18 -0.40 -8.82 4.92
C TYR A 18 -1.04 -9.49 6.14
N GLY A 19 -2.04 -8.87 6.76
CA GLY A 19 -2.79 -9.41 7.88
C GLY A 19 -2.62 -8.65 9.19
N GLU A 20 -2.91 -9.34 10.30
CA GLU A 20 -2.96 -8.75 11.64
C GLU A 20 -1.70 -8.95 12.50
N ASP A 21 -0.76 -9.76 12.03
CA ASP A 21 0.49 -10.07 12.73
C ASP A 21 1.60 -9.11 12.29
N PRO A 22 2.16 -8.27 13.21
CA PRO A 22 3.23 -7.34 12.90
C PRO A 22 4.49 -8.00 12.34
N HIS A 23 4.82 -9.21 12.79
CA HIS A 23 5.98 -9.95 12.31
C HIS A 23 5.79 -10.40 10.85
N VAL A 24 4.61 -10.92 10.52
CA VAL A 24 4.25 -11.31 9.14
C VAL A 24 4.25 -10.08 8.24
N CYS A 25 3.60 -8.98 8.65
CA CYS A 25 3.59 -7.72 7.90
C CYS A 25 5.02 -7.23 7.60
N GLY A 26 5.90 -7.22 8.60
CA GLY A 26 7.28 -6.80 8.44
C GLY A 26 8.10 -7.73 7.54
N THR A 27 7.90 -9.04 7.64
CA THR A 27 8.61 -10.04 6.85
C THR A 27 8.19 -10.02 5.38
N MET A 28 6.90 -9.98 5.10
CA MET A 28 6.35 -9.89 3.75
C MET A 28 6.66 -8.54 3.11
N GLY A 29 6.51 -7.45 3.87
CA GLY A 29 6.86 -6.11 3.40
C GLY A 29 8.34 -5.98 3.06
N LYS A 30 9.25 -6.54 3.87
CA LYS A 30 10.68 -6.59 3.54
C LYS A 30 10.94 -7.34 2.23
N ALA A 31 10.32 -8.51 2.05
CA ALA A 31 10.46 -9.29 0.83
C ALA A 31 9.95 -8.51 -0.40
N ALA A 32 8.84 -7.79 -0.28
CA ALA A 32 8.32 -6.93 -1.35
C ALA A 32 9.27 -5.77 -1.67
N VAL A 33 9.82 -5.08 -0.66
CA VAL A 33 10.81 -4.01 -0.88
C VAL A 33 12.04 -4.52 -1.61
N LEU A 34 12.60 -5.66 -1.18
CA LEU A 34 13.76 -6.27 -1.85
C LEU A 34 13.42 -6.73 -3.27
N GLY A 35 12.19 -7.19 -3.51
CA GLY A 35 11.71 -7.52 -4.86
C GLY A 35 11.69 -6.32 -5.79
N PHE A 36 11.16 -5.18 -5.33
CA PHE A 36 11.07 -3.96 -6.12
C PHE A 36 12.41 -3.23 -6.27
N SER A 37 13.14 -3.06 -5.17
CA SER A 37 14.30 -2.15 -5.12
C SER A 37 15.65 -2.87 -5.11
N GLY A 38 15.67 -4.18 -4.83
CA GLY A 38 16.91 -4.87 -4.54
C GLY A 38 17.48 -4.45 -3.17
N ASP A 39 18.74 -4.79 -2.94
CA ASP A 39 19.46 -4.55 -1.69
C ASP A 39 20.71 -3.66 -1.85
N THR A 40 20.97 -3.19 -3.07
CA THR A 40 22.18 -2.42 -3.42
C THR A 40 21.85 -1.04 -3.99
N LEU A 41 22.78 -0.12 -3.82
CA LEU A 41 22.81 1.18 -4.48
C LEU A 41 24.12 1.33 -5.26
N PRO A 42 24.13 1.99 -6.42
CA PRO A 42 22.98 2.57 -7.13
C PRO A 42 21.92 1.56 -7.51
N LEU A 43 20.68 2.06 -7.72
CA LEU A 43 19.54 1.23 -8.08
C LEU A 43 19.79 0.51 -9.42
N ALA A 44 19.57 -0.81 -9.47
CA ALA A 44 19.69 -1.56 -10.70
C ALA A 44 18.62 -1.15 -11.73
N ARG A 45 18.93 -1.22 -13.03
CA ARG A 45 18.05 -0.72 -14.11
C ARG A 45 16.70 -1.41 -14.22
N ASP A 46 16.58 -2.62 -13.72
CA ASP A 46 15.36 -3.43 -13.69
C ASP A 46 14.59 -3.27 -12.37
N LYS A 47 15.04 -2.36 -11.50
CA LYS A 47 14.46 -2.09 -10.20
C LYS A 47 13.84 -0.70 -10.13
N VAL A 48 12.92 -0.55 -9.17
CA VAL A 48 12.25 0.72 -8.84
C VAL A 48 12.28 0.95 -7.34
N TYR A 49 12.30 2.20 -6.92
CA TYR A 49 12.14 2.51 -5.51
C TYR A 49 10.73 2.15 -5.02
N ALA A 50 10.68 1.58 -3.83
CA ALA A 50 9.43 1.30 -3.13
C ALA A 50 9.12 2.40 -2.11
N THR A 51 7.83 2.65 -1.90
CA THR A 51 7.29 3.49 -0.82
C THR A 51 6.59 2.61 0.19
N LEU A 52 7.01 2.67 1.44
CA LEU A 52 6.40 1.93 2.54
C LEU A 52 5.19 2.69 3.07
N LYS A 53 4.04 2.03 3.21
CA LYS A 53 2.80 2.70 3.60
C LYS A 53 1.89 1.81 4.44
N HIS A 54 0.98 2.43 5.19
CA HIS A 54 0.84 3.85 5.55
C HIS A 54 1.28 4.02 7.01
N MET A 55 2.23 4.87 7.27
CA MET A 55 2.75 5.06 8.63
C MET A 55 1.86 6.04 9.42
N THR A 56 1.09 5.61 10.45
CA THR A 56 0.85 4.25 10.94
C THR A 56 -0.52 4.18 11.61
N GLY A 57 -0.92 2.98 12.04
CA GLY A 57 -2.20 2.77 12.73
C GLY A 57 -3.42 2.82 11.81
N HIS A 58 -3.22 2.89 10.49
CA HIS A 58 -4.28 3.00 9.49
C HIS A 58 -5.22 1.78 9.48
N GLY A 59 -4.72 0.61 9.85
CA GLY A 59 -5.49 -0.64 9.95
C GLY A 59 -6.33 -0.78 11.22
N GLN A 60 -6.40 0.25 12.06
CA GLN A 60 -7.25 0.29 13.26
C GLN A 60 -8.07 1.60 13.34
N PRO A 61 -8.84 1.95 12.30
CA PRO A 61 -9.67 3.13 12.36
C PRO A 61 -10.85 2.91 13.29
N GLU A 62 -11.23 3.94 14.02
CA GLU A 62 -12.41 3.92 14.88
C GLU A 62 -13.66 3.59 14.07
N SER A 63 -14.48 2.69 14.61
CA SER A 63 -15.71 2.19 13.98
C SER A 63 -15.54 1.51 12.60
N GLY A 64 -14.31 1.18 12.21
CA GLY A 64 -14.00 0.63 10.89
C GLY A 64 -14.08 1.64 9.74
N THR A 65 -14.34 2.91 10.05
CA THR A 65 -14.46 3.97 9.05
C THR A 65 -13.09 4.30 8.46
N ASN A 66 -12.93 4.12 7.15
CA ASN A 66 -11.67 4.47 6.49
C ASN A 66 -11.28 5.93 6.78
N ILE A 67 -10.01 6.15 7.15
CA ILE A 67 -9.47 7.45 7.60
C ILE A 67 -9.99 7.87 9.00
N GLY A 68 -10.78 7.06 9.67
CA GLY A 68 -11.18 7.32 11.06
C GLY A 68 -9.97 7.40 12.01
N PRO A 69 -10.11 8.07 13.17
CA PRO A 69 -9.05 8.18 14.16
C PRO A 69 -8.51 6.82 14.60
N ALA A 70 -7.23 6.74 14.89
CA ALA A 70 -6.62 5.61 15.59
C ALA A 70 -6.26 6.07 17.01
N ASN A 71 -7.16 5.81 17.96
CA ASN A 71 -6.95 6.15 19.38
C ASN A 71 -6.02 5.11 20.03
N VAL A 72 -4.74 5.18 19.68
CA VAL A 72 -3.72 4.20 20.06
C VAL A 72 -2.58 4.92 20.78
N GLY A 73 -2.34 4.56 22.03
CA GLY A 73 -1.24 5.11 22.82
C GLY A 73 0.14 4.62 22.35
N GLU A 74 1.21 5.34 22.71
CA GLU A 74 2.58 5.08 22.27
C GLU A 74 3.04 3.64 22.50
N ARG A 75 2.68 3.02 23.62
CA ARG A 75 3.05 1.64 23.91
C ARG A 75 2.52 0.67 22.85
N ALA A 76 1.23 0.75 22.52
CA ALA A 76 0.63 -0.11 21.50
C ALA A 76 1.18 0.21 20.10
N LEU A 77 1.50 1.48 19.81
CA LEU A 77 2.22 1.83 18.57
C LEU A 77 3.55 1.08 18.47
N ARG A 78 4.35 1.08 19.54
CA ARG A 78 5.67 0.44 19.58
C ARG A 78 5.61 -1.09 19.57
N GLU A 79 4.57 -1.68 20.15
CA GLU A 79 4.40 -3.13 20.22
C GLU A 79 3.78 -3.72 18.97
N ASP A 80 2.81 -3.03 18.34
CA ASP A 80 1.98 -3.57 17.27
C ASP A 80 2.18 -2.89 15.91
N PHE A 81 2.23 -1.55 15.85
CA PHE A 81 2.14 -0.83 14.59
C PHE A 81 3.48 -0.36 14.03
N PHE A 82 4.47 -0.11 14.86
CA PHE A 82 5.81 0.30 14.45
C PHE A 82 6.69 -0.85 13.95
N PRO A 83 6.62 -2.07 14.50
CA PRO A 83 7.56 -3.13 14.17
C PRO A 83 7.69 -3.44 12.68
N PRO A 84 6.63 -3.48 11.86
CA PRO A 84 6.79 -3.70 10.42
C PRO A 84 7.60 -2.59 9.73
N PHE A 85 7.35 -1.34 10.08
CA PHE A 85 8.05 -0.18 9.51
C PHE A 85 9.50 -0.14 9.95
N GLU A 86 9.75 -0.22 11.25
CA GLU A 86 11.08 -0.19 11.84
C GLU A 86 12.00 -1.28 11.26
N LYS A 87 11.49 -2.52 11.20
CA LYS A 87 12.20 -3.65 10.61
C LYS A 87 12.64 -3.37 9.18
N ILE A 88 11.73 -2.92 8.33
CA ILE A 88 12.01 -2.69 6.92
C ILE A 88 13.00 -1.53 6.75
N ILE A 89 12.82 -0.44 7.51
CA ILE A 89 13.71 0.72 7.47
C ILE A 89 15.13 0.35 7.87
N LYS A 90 15.30 -0.46 8.91
CA LYS A 90 16.62 -0.88 9.40
C LYS A 90 17.28 -1.96 8.54
N GLU A 91 16.48 -2.79 7.87
CA GLU A 91 16.99 -3.99 7.17
C GLU A 91 17.00 -3.85 5.64
N THR A 92 16.58 -2.72 5.07
CA THR A 92 16.55 -2.49 3.61
C THR A 92 17.03 -1.10 3.23
N LYS A 93 17.11 -0.85 1.92
CA LYS A 93 17.36 0.47 1.33
C LYS A 93 16.05 1.15 0.90
N ILE A 94 15.00 1.04 1.72
CA ILE A 94 13.72 1.67 1.41
C ILE A 94 13.86 3.16 1.13
N ALA A 95 13.32 3.63 0.01
CA ALA A 95 13.53 5.00 -0.45
C ALA A 95 12.52 6.00 0.11
N ALA A 96 11.28 5.56 0.35
CA ALA A 96 10.23 6.46 0.81
C ALA A 96 9.30 5.81 1.83
N VAL A 97 8.72 6.65 2.67
CA VAL A 97 7.64 6.30 3.61
C VAL A 97 6.49 7.27 3.39
N MET A 98 5.26 6.74 3.40
CA MET A 98 4.03 7.52 3.28
C MET A 98 3.31 7.51 4.63
N PRO A 99 3.06 8.68 5.25
CA PRO A 99 2.23 8.77 6.45
C PRO A 99 0.79 8.36 6.12
N SER A 100 0.07 7.89 7.12
CA SER A 100 -1.34 7.54 6.98
C SER A 100 -2.26 8.78 7.03
N TYR A 101 -3.47 8.63 6.50
CA TYR A 101 -4.48 9.71 6.55
C TYR A 101 -4.99 10.00 7.96
N ASN A 102 -5.07 8.96 8.79
CA ASN A 102 -5.69 9.05 10.11
C ASN A 102 -4.87 9.91 11.08
N GLU A 103 -5.54 10.38 12.08
CA GLU A 103 -4.90 10.90 13.29
C GLU A 103 -4.57 9.77 14.27
N ILE A 104 -3.51 9.97 15.01
CA ILE A 104 -3.07 9.09 16.10
C ILE A 104 -3.21 9.88 17.39
N ASP A 105 -4.07 9.42 18.28
CA ASP A 105 -4.32 10.09 19.56
C ASP A 105 -4.59 11.61 19.38
N GLY A 106 -5.46 11.93 18.40
CA GLY A 106 -5.86 13.28 18.08
C GLY A 106 -4.86 14.11 17.24
N ILE A 107 -3.73 13.55 16.80
CA ILE A 107 -2.76 14.27 15.98
C ILE A 107 -2.74 13.66 14.56
N PRO A 108 -3.15 14.40 13.52
CA PRO A 108 -3.07 13.93 12.13
C PRO A 108 -1.63 13.52 11.76
N SER A 109 -1.47 12.34 11.15
CA SER A 109 -0.13 11.76 10.88
C SER A 109 0.73 12.68 10.03
N HIS A 110 0.16 13.42 9.06
CA HIS A 110 0.87 14.38 8.22
C HIS A 110 1.29 15.66 8.95
N ALA A 111 0.78 15.92 10.16
CA ALA A 111 1.19 17.03 11.03
C ALA A 111 1.93 16.53 12.28
N ASN A 112 2.18 15.23 12.40
CA ASN A 112 2.77 14.61 13.58
C ASN A 112 4.31 14.62 13.51
N ARG A 113 4.91 15.67 14.04
CA ARG A 113 6.37 15.82 14.09
C ARG A 113 7.06 14.71 14.89
N TRP A 114 6.45 14.28 16.01
CA TRP A 114 6.99 13.18 16.79
C TRP A 114 7.12 11.91 15.94
N LEU A 115 6.05 11.55 15.22
CA LEU A 115 6.05 10.39 14.34
C LEU A 115 7.10 10.49 13.22
N LEU A 116 7.06 11.60 12.44
CA LEU A 116 7.81 11.71 11.19
C LEU A 116 9.25 12.20 11.37
N THR A 117 9.53 12.91 12.46
CA THR A 117 10.88 13.43 12.70
C THR A 117 11.56 12.69 13.85
N ASP A 118 10.92 12.58 15.01
CA ASP A 118 11.60 12.05 16.18
C ASP A 118 11.69 10.52 16.09
N VAL A 119 10.60 9.81 15.82
CA VAL A 119 10.61 8.34 15.66
C VAL A 119 11.26 7.95 14.33
N LEU A 120 10.66 8.34 13.19
CA LEU A 120 11.08 7.86 11.88
C LEU A 120 12.54 8.20 11.57
N ARG A 121 12.95 9.48 11.76
CA ARG A 121 14.28 9.92 11.34
C ARG A 121 15.34 9.81 12.42
N LYS A 122 15.04 10.20 13.68
CA LYS A 122 16.04 10.19 14.75
C LYS A 122 16.21 8.82 15.38
N GLU A 123 15.11 8.15 15.77
CA GLU A 123 15.21 6.83 16.41
C GLU A 123 15.57 5.74 15.42
N TRP A 124 14.87 5.68 14.27
CA TRP A 124 15.09 4.61 13.27
C TRP A 124 16.16 4.94 12.24
N GLY A 125 16.62 6.18 12.17
CA GLY A 125 17.70 6.61 11.27
C GLY A 125 17.29 6.69 9.80
N PHE A 126 16.00 6.84 9.49
CA PHE A 126 15.51 6.90 8.11
C PHE A 126 16.08 8.08 7.35
N GLN A 127 16.68 7.80 6.19
CA GLN A 127 17.35 8.80 5.34
C GLN A 127 16.58 9.09 4.05
N GLY A 128 15.51 8.35 3.76
CA GLY A 128 14.71 8.49 2.54
C GLY A 128 13.74 9.67 2.58
N LEU A 129 12.76 9.65 1.69
CA LEU A 129 11.71 10.66 1.56
C LEU A 129 10.46 10.29 2.34
N THR A 130 9.83 11.29 2.92
CA THR A 130 8.46 11.20 3.41
C THR A 130 7.55 11.83 2.37
N VAL A 131 6.70 11.01 1.74
CA VAL A 131 5.79 11.41 0.67
C VAL A 131 4.37 11.42 1.21
N SER A 132 3.63 12.50 1.05
CA SER A 132 2.26 12.56 1.54
C SER A 132 1.37 11.52 0.84
N ASP A 133 0.33 11.07 1.49
CA ASP A 133 -0.77 10.44 0.76
C ASP A 133 -1.57 11.50 -0.02
N TYR A 134 -2.38 11.08 -0.97
CA TYR A 134 -3.08 11.96 -1.89
C TYR A 134 -4.02 12.92 -1.16
N MET A 135 -3.85 14.22 -1.40
CA MET A 135 -4.62 15.31 -0.78
C MET A 135 -4.45 15.43 0.74
N ALA A 136 -3.71 14.56 1.40
CA ALA A 136 -3.64 14.46 2.86
C ALA A 136 -3.14 15.74 3.55
N ILE A 137 -2.32 16.55 2.87
CA ILE A 137 -1.91 17.86 3.41
C ILE A 137 -3.09 18.83 3.41
N ALA A 138 -3.86 18.91 2.33
CA ALA A 138 -5.06 19.74 2.27
C ALA A 138 -6.14 19.28 3.27
N GLU A 139 -6.20 17.97 3.53
CA GLU A 139 -7.12 17.37 4.50
C GLU A 139 -6.82 17.75 5.96
N LEU A 140 -5.65 18.29 6.28
CA LEU A 140 -5.40 18.89 7.59
C LEU A 140 -6.37 20.04 7.88
N GLY A 141 -6.84 20.76 6.85
CA GLY A 141 -7.90 21.78 6.97
C GLY A 141 -9.29 21.19 6.76
N SER A 142 -9.52 20.52 5.62
CA SER A 142 -10.88 20.14 5.20
C SER A 142 -11.48 18.97 5.98
N ARG A 143 -10.67 18.05 6.48
CA ARG A 143 -11.10 16.86 7.23
C ARG A 143 -10.80 16.98 8.73
N HIS A 144 -9.54 17.24 9.07
CA HIS A 144 -9.09 17.27 10.47
C HIS A 144 -9.37 18.60 11.18
N HIS A 145 -9.74 19.65 10.44
CA HIS A 145 -10.01 20.98 10.96
C HIS A 145 -8.90 21.56 11.85
N LEU A 146 -7.65 21.10 11.60
CA LEU A 146 -6.47 21.52 12.36
C LEU A 146 -6.02 22.93 12.01
N VAL A 147 -6.27 23.37 10.79
CA VAL A 147 -5.81 24.65 10.21
C VAL A 147 -6.90 25.31 9.37
N ALA A 148 -6.82 26.64 9.22
CA ALA A 148 -7.81 27.41 8.49
C ALA A 148 -7.50 27.58 7.00
N SER A 149 -6.28 27.29 6.56
CA SER A 149 -5.85 27.49 5.17
C SER A 149 -4.91 26.41 4.67
N VAL A 150 -4.91 26.19 3.35
CA VAL A 150 -3.99 25.26 2.69
C VAL A 150 -2.51 25.67 2.88
N LYS A 151 -2.22 26.98 2.96
CA LYS A 151 -0.87 27.48 3.27
C LYS A 151 -0.43 27.04 4.68
N GLU A 152 -1.29 27.13 5.65
CA GLU A 152 -0.99 26.69 7.02
C GLU A 152 -0.86 25.16 7.08
N ALA A 153 -1.68 24.41 6.33
CA ALA A 153 -1.56 22.98 6.18
C ALA A 153 -0.18 22.59 5.63
N GLY A 154 0.26 23.25 4.55
CA GLY A 154 1.61 23.07 3.99
C GLY A 154 2.72 23.36 5.01
N LEU A 155 2.60 24.44 5.78
CA LEU A 155 3.55 24.75 6.85
C LEU A 155 3.61 23.66 7.92
N ARG A 156 2.45 23.18 8.38
CA ARG A 156 2.37 22.13 9.41
C ARG A 156 2.99 20.82 8.94
N ALA A 157 2.64 20.38 7.74
CA ALA A 157 3.18 19.14 7.16
C ALA A 157 4.70 19.24 6.91
N PHE A 158 5.18 20.36 6.37
CA PHE A 158 6.60 20.60 6.15
C PHE A 158 7.39 20.58 7.47
N LYS A 159 6.91 21.24 8.51
CA LYS A 159 7.54 21.26 9.85
C LYS A 159 7.44 19.91 10.56
N ALA A 160 6.46 19.08 10.25
CA ALA A 160 6.38 17.72 10.75
C ALA A 160 7.42 16.80 10.10
N GLY A 161 7.83 17.08 8.85
CA GLY A 161 8.86 16.30 8.16
C GLY A 161 8.38 15.62 6.88
N VAL A 162 7.24 16.02 6.31
CA VAL A 162 6.81 15.60 4.97
C VAL A 162 7.65 16.31 3.93
N ASP A 163 8.29 15.54 3.03
CA ASP A 163 9.21 16.09 2.02
C ASP A 163 8.50 16.42 0.70
N ILE A 164 7.50 15.63 0.30
CA ILE A 164 6.79 15.76 -0.97
C ILE A 164 5.29 15.72 -0.74
N GLU A 165 4.56 16.65 -1.35
CA GLU A 165 3.10 16.65 -1.43
C GLU A 165 2.63 15.97 -2.71
N THR A 166 1.59 15.15 -2.62
CA THR A 166 0.98 14.42 -3.74
C THR A 166 -0.56 14.54 -3.72
N PRO A 167 -1.24 14.41 -4.88
CA PRO A 167 -0.69 14.34 -6.25
C PRO A 167 -0.23 15.71 -6.75
N ASP A 168 -0.85 16.79 -6.30
CA ASP A 168 -0.61 18.18 -6.69
C ASP A 168 -0.12 19.01 -5.50
N PRO A 169 0.80 19.97 -5.71
CA PRO A 169 1.40 20.72 -4.62
C PRO A 169 0.51 21.88 -4.13
N ALA A 170 -0.64 21.60 -3.56
CA ALA A 170 -1.56 22.63 -3.08
C ALA A 170 -0.97 23.45 -1.92
N GLY A 171 -0.53 22.80 -0.85
CA GLY A 171 0.13 23.44 0.29
C GLY A 171 1.55 23.84 -0.02
N TYR A 172 2.30 22.99 -0.70
CA TYR A 172 3.72 23.22 -1.01
C TYR A 172 3.95 24.21 -2.13
N ALA A 173 2.97 24.53 -2.96
CA ALA A 173 3.02 25.69 -3.85
C ALA A 173 3.25 27.00 -3.09
N THR A 174 2.95 27.07 -1.79
CA THR A 174 3.11 28.25 -0.94
C THR A 174 4.43 28.33 -0.20
N LEU A 175 5.32 27.32 -0.30
CA LEU A 175 6.58 27.27 0.47
C LEU A 175 7.47 28.48 0.20
N GLY A 176 7.56 28.95 -1.05
CA GLY A 176 8.32 30.16 -1.38
C GLY A 176 7.79 31.44 -0.70
N GLN A 177 6.46 31.53 -0.47
CA GLN A 177 5.89 32.60 0.30
C GLN A 177 6.22 32.48 1.79
N LEU A 178 6.15 31.25 2.34
CA LEU A 178 6.50 30.98 3.73
C LEU A 178 7.97 31.29 4.05
N VAL A 179 8.89 31.12 3.08
CA VAL A 179 10.28 31.56 3.21
C VAL A 179 10.35 33.09 3.32
N LYS A 180 9.66 33.83 2.42
CA LYS A 180 9.61 35.32 2.47
C LYS A 180 9.00 35.85 3.77
N GLU A 181 8.07 35.13 4.34
CA GLU A 181 7.44 35.45 5.63
C GLU A 181 8.30 35.04 6.84
N GLY A 182 9.45 34.40 6.64
CA GLY A 182 10.33 33.92 7.70
C GLY A 182 9.76 32.75 8.53
N LYS A 183 8.73 32.05 8.03
CA LYS A 183 8.12 30.90 8.70
C LYS A 183 8.92 29.63 8.53
N ILE A 184 9.62 29.51 7.41
CA ILE A 184 10.61 28.49 7.10
C ILE A 184 11.85 29.16 6.52
N THR A 185 12.98 28.45 6.58
CA THR A 185 14.25 28.95 6.07
C THR A 185 14.61 28.27 4.75
N GLU A 186 15.42 28.92 3.90
CA GLU A 186 15.99 28.30 2.71
C GLU A 186 16.79 27.03 3.06
N ARG A 187 17.50 27.02 4.19
CA ARG A 187 18.25 25.85 4.67
C ARG A 187 17.35 24.64 4.93
N GLU A 188 16.11 24.85 5.41
CA GLU A 188 15.14 23.76 5.57
C GLU A 188 14.69 23.22 4.21
N ILE A 189 14.44 24.11 3.23
CA ILE A 189 14.13 23.70 1.84
C ILE A 189 15.30 22.94 1.24
N ASP A 190 16.53 23.43 1.36
CA ASP A 190 17.74 22.78 0.86
C ASP A 190 17.90 21.36 1.42
N THR A 191 17.51 21.17 2.67
CA THR A 191 17.57 19.85 3.32
C THR A 191 16.66 18.86 2.61
N VAL A 192 15.44 19.26 2.27
CA VAL A 192 14.47 18.43 1.53
C VAL A 192 14.93 18.20 0.09
N VAL A 193 15.32 19.26 -0.61
CA VAL A 193 15.83 19.19 -2.00
C VAL A 193 17.04 18.24 -2.08
N ARG A 194 17.95 18.30 -1.11
CA ARG A 194 19.12 17.42 -1.06
C ARG A 194 18.75 15.94 -0.93
N ARG A 195 17.69 15.60 -0.17
CA ARG A 195 17.17 14.22 -0.10
C ARG A 195 16.61 13.76 -1.44
N ILE A 196 15.82 14.61 -2.10
CA ILE A 196 15.23 14.30 -3.41
C ILE A 196 16.33 14.08 -4.46
N LEU A 197 17.29 15.00 -4.54
CA LEU A 197 18.39 14.92 -5.50
C LEU A 197 19.24 13.69 -5.26
N ARG A 198 19.55 13.36 -4.00
CA ARG A 198 20.30 12.15 -3.67
C ARG A 198 19.64 10.89 -4.24
N LEU A 199 18.33 10.70 -4.02
CA LEU A 199 17.63 9.55 -4.57
C LEU A 199 17.64 9.53 -6.10
N LYS A 200 17.54 10.69 -6.75
CA LYS A 200 17.67 10.79 -8.22
C LYS A 200 19.06 10.36 -8.70
N PHE A 201 20.12 10.75 -8.00
CA PHE A 201 21.48 10.29 -8.31
C PHE A 201 21.64 8.79 -8.07
N GLU A 202 21.17 8.28 -6.92
CA GLU A 202 21.23 6.86 -6.58
C GLU A 202 20.39 5.98 -7.55
N ALA A 203 19.35 6.55 -8.18
CA ALA A 203 18.56 5.90 -9.21
C ALA A 203 19.18 5.99 -10.62
N GLY A 204 20.30 6.71 -10.80
CA GLY A 204 20.94 6.92 -12.10
C GLY A 204 20.12 7.74 -13.09
N LEU A 205 19.20 8.59 -12.59
CA LEU A 205 18.28 9.35 -13.46
C LEU A 205 18.97 10.49 -14.21
N PHE A 206 20.15 10.90 -13.81
CA PHE A 206 20.93 11.92 -14.54
C PHE A 206 21.71 11.31 -15.70
N GLU A 207 22.12 10.06 -15.58
CA GLU A 207 22.83 9.32 -16.62
C GLU A 207 21.88 8.68 -17.63
N ASN A 208 20.73 8.19 -17.15
CA ASN A 208 19.74 7.50 -17.99
C ASN A 208 18.30 7.65 -17.46
N PRO A 209 17.62 8.77 -17.80
CA PRO A 209 16.26 9.04 -17.33
C PRO A 209 15.17 8.31 -18.11
N TYR A 210 15.51 7.63 -19.20
CA TYR A 210 14.55 7.07 -20.14
C TYR A 210 14.25 5.60 -19.87
N ALA A 211 12.97 5.22 -20.02
CA ALA A 211 12.51 3.84 -20.06
C ALA A 211 12.27 3.38 -21.52
N ASP A 212 12.47 2.10 -21.77
CA ASP A 212 12.15 1.47 -23.04
C ASP A 212 10.72 0.92 -23.00
N ALA A 213 9.79 1.61 -23.67
CA ALA A 213 8.38 1.23 -23.71
C ALA A 213 8.15 -0.15 -24.35
N ALA A 214 8.94 -0.53 -25.36
CA ALA A 214 8.81 -1.84 -26.01
C ALA A 214 9.17 -2.99 -25.03
N GLN A 215 10.14 -2.77 -24.15
CA GLN A 215 10.46 -3.75 -23.11
C GLN A 215 9.38 -3.86 -22.03
N ALA A 216 8.65 -2.77 -21.72
CA ALA A 216 7.55 -2.84 -20.78
C ALA A 216 6.48 -3.82 -21.24
N ASP A 217 6.11 -3.77 -22.52
CA ASP A 217 5.15 -4.70 -23.12
C ASP A 217 5.66 -6.15 -23.12
N ALA A 218 6.91 -6.36 -23.50
CA ALA A 218 7.51 -7.69 -23.56
C ALA A 218 7.66 -8.37 -22.18
N ARG A 219 7.79 -7.57 -21.12
CA ARG A 219 7.99 -8.06 -19.73
C ARG A 219 6.68 -8.18 -18.93
N THR A 220 5.56 -7.62 -19.44
CA THR A 220 4.28 -7.68 -18.74
C THR A 220 3.55 -9.00 -19.07
N ALA A 221 2.99 -9.66 -18.04
CA ALA A 221 2.23 -10.90 -18.15
C ALA A 221 2.96 -12.04 -18.90
N THR A 222 4.26 -12.17 -18.68
CA THR A 222 5.02 -13.30 -19.23
C THR A 222 4.50 -14.63 -18.68
N PRO A 223 4.69 -15.77 -19.40
CA PRO A 223 4.29 -17.08 -18.88
C PRO A 223 4.86 -17.40 -17.49
N ALA A 224 6.10 -16.99 -17.22
CA ALA A 224 6.72 -17.15 -15.91
C ALA A 224 6.02 -16.31 -14.82
N ALA A 225 5.67 -15.05 -15.12
CA ALA A 225 4.96 -14.17 -14.21
C ALA A 225 3.55 -14.70 -13.90
N ILE A 226 2.83 -15.19 -14.92
CA ILE A 226 1.50 -15.81 -14.76
C ILE A 226 1.59 -17.08 -13.91
N ALA A 227 2.59 -17.95 -14.15
CA ALA A 227 2.79 -19.14 -13.36
C ALA A 227 3.12 -18.82 -11.88
N LEU A 228 3.92 -17.78 -11.65
CA LEU A 228 4.23 -17.30 -10.29
C LEU A 228 3.00 -16.72 -9.60
N ALA A 229 2.20 -15.91 -10.29
CA ALA A 229 0.95 -15.35 -9.76
C ALA A 229 -0.04 -16.47 -9.38
N ARG A 230 -0.17 -17.49 -10.24
CA ARG A 230 -0.98 -18.69 -9.93
C ARG A 230 -0.48 -19.42 -8.67
N LYS A 231 0.84 -19.63 -8.57
CA LYS A 231 1.43 -20.25 -7.39
C LYS A 231 1.21 -19.43 -6.13
N ALA A 232 1.32 -18.11 -6.20
CA ALA A 232 1.01 -17.22 -5.09
C ALA A 232 -0.46 -17.36 -4.66
N ALA A 233 -1.41 -17.26 -5.61
CA ALA A 233 -2.84 -17.42 -5.33
C ALA A 233 -3.16 -18.78 -4.70
N GLN A 234 -2.54 -19.87 -5.14
CA GLN A 234 -2.71 -21.19 -4.52
C GLN A 234 -2.23 -21.23 -3.07
N ARG A 235 -1.23 -20.43 -2.70
CA ARG A 235 -0.68 -20.36 -1.35
C ARG A 235 -1.50 -19.48 -0.40
N THR A 236 -2.37 -18.63 -0.92
CA THR A 236 -3.26 -17.80 -0.10
C THR A 236 -4.53 -18.53 0.34
N ALA A 237 -4.87 -19.64 -0.31
CA ALA A 237 -6.05 -20.43 0.06
C ALA A 237 -5.82 -21.14 1.40
N VAL A 238 -6.70 -20.86 2.38
CA VAL A 238 -6.68 -21.45 3.70
C VAL A 238 -7.90 -22.36 3.88
N LEU A 239 -7.67 -23.65 4.15
CA LEU A 239 -8.73 -24.62 4.39
C LEU A 239 -9.21 -24.52 5.85
N LEU A 240 -10.31 -23.81 6.09
CA LEU A 240 -10.85 -23.59 7.43
C LEU A 240 -11.63 -24.80 7.98
N LYS A 241 -12.26 -25.56 7.11
CA LYS A 241 -13.08 -26.73 7.48
C LYS A 241 -13.13 -27.73 6.32
N ASN A 242 -13.01 -29.00 6.60
CA ASN A 242 -13.09 -30.07 5.61
C ASN A 242 -13.67 -31.36 6.23
N ASP A 243 -14.91 -31.25 6.67
CA ASP A 243 -15.61 -32.39 7.26
C ASP A 243 -15.76 -33.52 6.23
N GLN A 244 -15.50 -34.74 6.65
CA GLN A 244 -15.54 -35.95 5.82
C GLN A 244 -14.54 -35.96 4.64
N GLY A 245 -13.57 -35.06 4.62
CA GLY A 245 -12.53 -35.02 3.56
C GLY A 245 -13.11 -34.74 2.17
N LEU A 246 -14.13 -33.86 2.07
CA LEU A 246 -14.75 -33.48 0.80
C LEU A 246 -13.73 -32.83 -0.18
N LEU A 247 -12.81 -32.05 0.33
CA LEU A 247 -11.75 -31.39 -0.47
C LEU A 247 -10.41 -32.13 -0.31
N PRO A 248 -9.61 -32.22 -1.40
CA PRO A 248 -9.89 -31.73 -2.75
C PRO A 248 -10.97 -32.55 -3.44
N LEU A 249 -11.77 -31.87 -4.27
CA LEU A 249 -12.76 -32.59 -5.11
C LEU A 249 -12.03 -33.53 -6.06
N ALA A 250 -12.44 -34.81 -6.07
CA ALA A 250 -12.00 -35.76 -7.08
C ALA A 250 -12.90 -35.60 -8.31
N PRO A 251 -12.39 -35.09 -9.45
CA PRO A 251 -13.24 -34.77 -10.61
C PRO A 251 -14.13 -35.94 -11.07
N GLN A 252 -13.60 -37.16 -10.98
CA GLN A 252 -14.31 -38.39 -11.38
C GLN A 252 -15.48 -38.77 -10.46
N LYS A 253 -15.54 -38.14 -9.26
CA LYS A 253 -16.61 -38.36 -8.28
C LYS A 253 -17.62 -37.21 -8.26
N VAL A 254 -17.39 -36.15 -9.02
CA VAL A 254 -18.29 -35.00 -9.10
C VAL A 254 -19.49 -35.36 -9.98
N GLY A 255 -20.65 -35.62 -9.37
CA GLY A 255 -21.87 -35.86 -10.13
C GLY A 255 -22.44 -34.60 -10.79
N LYS A 256 -22.45 -33.48 -10.08
CA LYS A 256 -22.87 -32.15 -10.55
C LYS A 256 -22.29 -31.09 -9.63
N LEU A 257 -21.81 -29.99 -10.21
CA LEU A 257 -21.30 -28.83 -9.48
C LEU A 257 -22.17 -27.59 -9.73
N LEU A 258 -22.62 -26.96 -8.66
CA LEU A 258 -23.27 -25.64 -8.73
C LEU A 258 -22.33 -24.58 -8.15
N LEU A 259 -21.99 -23.61 -8.97
CA LEU A 259 -21.22 -22.42 -8.58
C LEU A 259 -22.19 -21.28 -8.33
N VAL A 260 -22.10 -20.64 -7.17
CA VAL A 260 -22.99 -19.54 -6.76
C VAL A 260 -22.18 -18.31 -6.38
N GLY A 261 -22.67 -17.14 -6.73
CA GLY A 261 -22.11 -15.84 -6.35
C GLY A 261 -21.67 -15.00 -7.53
N THR A 262 -21.88 -13.71 -7.44
CA THR A 262 -21.53 -12.73 -8.49
C THR A 262 -20.03 -12.78 -8.81
N HIS A 263 -19.18 -12.76 -7.79
CA HIS A 263 -17.72 -12.78 -7.96
C HIS A 263 -17.15 -14.10 -8.49
N ALA A 264 -17.97 -15.13 -8.56
CA ALA A 264 -17.55 -16.37 -9.20
C ALA A 264 -17.43 -16.23 -10.72
N ARG A 265 -18.17 -15.31 -11.33
CA ARG A 265 -18.17 -15.02 -12.77
C ARG A 265 -17.47 -13.69 -13.10
N ASP A 266 -17.73 -12.68 -12.27
CA ASP A 266 -17.14 -11.35 -12.41
C ASP A 266 -15.98 -11.21 -11.41
N THR A 267 -14.75 -11.32 -11.91
CA THR A 267 -13.56 -11.25 -11.06
C THR A 267 -13.34 -9.80 -10.59
N PRO A 268 -13.47 -9.51 -9.29
CA PRO A 268 -13.15 -8.17 -8.78
C PRO A 268 -11.63 -7.95 -8.86
N ILE A 269 -11.24 -6.82 -9.42
CA ILE A 269 -9.82 -6.47 -9.64
C ILE A 269 -9.30 -5.37 -8.73
N GLY A 270 -10.16 -4.84 -7.84
CA GLY A 270 -9.80 -3.77 -6.89
C GLY A 270 -9.74 -2.37 -7.51
N GLY A 271 -9.82 -1.36 -6.65
CA GLY A 271 -9.92 0.05 -7.07
C GLY A 271 -8.64 0.65 -7.67
N TYR A 272 -7.49 0.06 -7.40
CA TYR A 272 -6.19 0.51 -7.92
C TYR A 272 -5.75 -0.22 -9.20
N SER A 273 -6.52 -1.21 -9.65
CA SER A 273 -6.20 -1.95 -10.85
C SER A 273 -6.80 -1.27 -12.08
N ASP A 274 -5.98 -1.07 -13.10
CA ASP A 274 -6.48 -0.80 -14.46
C ASP A 274 -6.88 -2.13 -15.13
N LYS A 275 -7.36 -2.07 -16.35
CA LYS A 275 -7.81 -3.25 -17.10
C LYS A 275 -6.65 -4.24 -17.29
N PRO A 276 -6.71 -5.42 -16.67
CA PRO A 276 -5.63 -6.39 -16.78
C PRO A 276 -5.62 -7.02 -18.17
N ARG A 277 -4.43 -7.41 -18.64
CA ARG A 277 -4.27 -8.10 -19.94
C ARG A 277 -4.86 -9.51 -19.93
N HIS A 278 -4.96 -10.12 -18.77
CA HIS A 278 -5.44 -11.48 -18.61
C HIS A 278 -6.20 -11.61 -17.29
N VAL A 279 -7.44 -12.03 -17.38
CA VAL A 279 -8.32 -12.34 -16.25
C VAL A 279 -8.90 -13.73 -16.47
N VAL A 280 -8.91 -14.53 -15.43
CA VAL A 280 -9.61 -15.83 -15.43
C VAL A 280 -10.53 -15.85 -14.20
N SER A 281 -11.82 -15.92 -14.43
CA SER A 281 -12.80 -16.08 -13.36
C SER A 281 -12.81 -17.51 -12.80
N VAL A 282 -13.36 -17.67 -11.60
CA VAL A 282 -13.58 -18.99 -10.99
C VAL A 282 -14.49 -19.84 -11.90
N TYR A 283 -15.52 -19.21 -12.49
CA TYR A 283 -16.43 -19.88 -13.43
C TYR A 283 -15.70 -20.42 -14.65
N GLU A 284 -14.87 -19.59 -15.31
CA GLU A 284 -14.12 -20.03 -16.52
C GLU A 284 -13.13 -21.14 -16.20
N ALA A 285 -12.45 -21.05 -15.04
CA ALA A 285 -11.54 -22.10 -14.62
C ALA A 285 -12.28 -23.43 -14.37
N LEU A 286 -13.39 -23.39 -13.63
CA LEU A 286 -14.21 -24.58 -13.36
C LEU A 286 -14.89 -25.12 -14.62
N GLN A 287 -15.24 -24.25 -15.58
CA GLN A 287 -15.81 -24.70 -16.88
C GLN A 287 -14.80 -25.54 -17.67
N LYS A 288 -13.52 -25.14 -17.68
CA LYS A 288 -12.46 -25.93 -18.30
C LYS A 288 -12.27 -27.29 -17.63
N GLU A 289 -12.27 -27.31 -16.29
CA GLU A 289 -12.17 -28.57 -15.53
C GLU A 289 -13.40 -29.46 -15.76
N ALA A 290 -14.61 -28.88 -15.80
CA ALA A 290 -15.86 -29.60 -16.06
C ALA A 290 -15.85 -30.24 -17.45
N GLN A 291 -15.40 -29.53 -18.47
CA GLN A 291 -15.25 -30.04 -19.82
C GLN A 291 -14.19 -31.15 -19.91
N ALA A 292 -13.03 -30.96 -19.25
CA ALA A 292 -11.94 -31.93 -19.28
C ALA A 292 -12.28 -33.25 -18.60
N HIS A 293 -13.14 -33.21 -17.57
CA HIS A 293 -13.47 -34.35 -16.74
C HIS A 293 -14.92 -34.85 -16.88
N GLY A 294 -15.73 -34.22 -17.72
CA GLY A 294 -17.08 -34.68 -18.08
C GLY A 294 -18.14 -34.51 -17.01
N PHE A 295 -18.01 -33.57 -16.08
CA PHE A 295 -19.04 -33.30 -15.07
C PHE A 295 -19.87 -32.04 -15.39
N PRO A 296 -21.22 -32.05 -15.09
CA PRO A 296 -22.05 -30.88 -15.28
C PRO A 296 -21.69 -29.74 -14.32
N LEU A 297 -21.51 -28.51 -14.86
CA LEU A 297 -21.35 -27.28 -14.12
C LEU A 297 -22.58 -26.39 -14.36
N ALA A 298 -23.24 -25.98 -13.28
CA ALA A 298 -24.30 -24.97 -13.31
C ALA A 298 -23.80 -23.70 -12.59
N TYR A 299 -24.32 -22.54 -12.98
CA TYR A 299 -24.05 -21.26 -12.31
C TYR A 299 -25.36 -20.58 -11.93
N ALA A 300 -25.37 -19.96 -10.76
CA ALA A 300 -26.41 -19.04 -10.33
C ALA A 300 -25.78 -17.83 -9.64
N GLU A 301 -26.29 -16.64 -9.94
CA GLU A 301 -25.80 -15.42 -9.31
C GLU A 301 -26.04 -15.42 -7.80
N GLY A 302 -27.16 -15.99 -7.34
CA GLY A 302 -27.55 -15.98 -5.95
C GLY A 302 -28.06 -14.61 -5.52
N VAL A 303 -27.58 -14.12 -4.39
CA VAL A 303 -27.94 -12.78 -3.87
C VAL A 303 -26.99 -11.75 -4.45
N ARG A 304 -27.53 -10.66 -4.97
CA ARG A 304 -26.73 -9.51 -5.42
C ARG A 304 -26.07 -8.83 -4.21
N LEU A 305 -24.81 -8.40 -4.37
CA LEU A 305 -24.08 -7.69 -3.32
C LEU A 305 -24.53 -6.24 -3.17
N THR A 306 -25.01 -5.65 -4.26
CA THR A 306 -25.54 -4.29 -4.29
C THR A 306 -26.83 -4.28 -5.10
N GLU A 307 -27.83 -3.52 -4.67
CA GLU A 307 -28.94 -3.15 -5.53
C GLU A 307 -28.41 -2.13 -6.54
N GLY A 308 -28.57 -2.42 -7.84
CA GLY A 308 -28.06 -1.55 -8.89
C GLY A 308 -28.70 -0.18 -8.83
N HIS A 309 -27.88 0.85 -8.89
CA HIS A 309 -28.29 2.22 -9.24
C HIS A 309 -28.19 2.38 -10.77
#